data_a33ffab727be1327e0eda7a110f59316
#
_entry.id   a33ffab727be1327e0eda7a110f59316
#
_cell.length_a   1.000
_cell.length_b   1.000
_cell.length_c   1.000
_cell.angle_alpha   90.00
_cell.angle_beta   90.00
_cell.angle_gamma   90.00
#
_symmetry.space_group_name_H-M   'P 1'
#
loop_
_entity.id
_entity.type
_entity.pdbx_description
1 polymer ?
#
loop_
_entity_poly.entity_id
_entity_poly.type
_entity_poly.pdbx_seq_one_letter_code
_entity_poly.pdbx_strand_id
1 'polypeptide(L)'
;MQAMFIDVDGTLSSPCYKVNGKFQIGMSDVQWADYCSKHGEDTYEWCRPVMQVKEYAMKAKEKGTKLYVLTTSGTKIETAAKRRFLERYYAGMFDDIYAVEHDDDKVSSFLKKQQSLGLNRRTVSLWRIHTAYFCRQ
;
A
#
# COMPACT_ATOMS: atom_id res chain seq x y z
N MET A 1 -21.71 3.82 8.02
CA MET A 1 -20.66 3.92 6.99
C MET A 1 -19.63 2.84 7.24
N GLN A 2 -19.25 2.12 6.20
CA GLN A 2 -18.14 1.16 6.27
C GLN A 2 -16.88 1.79 5.68
N ALA A 3 -15.73 1.44 6.20
CA ALA A 3 -14.43 1.87 5.69
C ALA A 3 -13.44 0.70 5.66
N MET A 4 -12.56 0.73 4.68
CA MET A 4 -11.52 -0.26 4.46
C MET A 4 -10.18 0.46 4.29
N PHE A 5 -9.18 0.03 5.05
CA PHE A 5 -7.81 0.51 4.94
C PHE A 5 -6.95 -0.60 4.35
N ILE A 6 -6.23 -0.30 3.28
CA ILE A 6 -5.49 -1.29 2.50
C ILE A 6 -4.03 -0.85 2.38
N ASP A 7 -3.10 -1.79 2.62
CA ASP A 7 -1.67 -1.56 2.43
C ASP A 7 -1.28 -1.64 0.95
N VAL A 8 -0.15 -1.05 0.58
CA VAL A 8 0.37 -1.08 -0.80
C VAL A 8 1.21 -2.34 -1.03
N ASP A 9 2.35 -2.47 -0.36
CA ASP A 9 3.31 -3.53 -0.65
C ASP A 9 2.79 -4.92 -0.30
N GLY A 10 2.73 -5.80 -1.29
CA GLY A 10 2.25 -7.16 -1.13
C GLY A 10 0.72 -7.28 -1.02
N THR A 11 -0.02 -6.18 -1.10
CA THR A 11 -1.50 -6.17 -1.04
C THR A 11 -2.08 -5.54 -2.32
N LEU A 12 -1.94 -4.25 -2.49
CA LEU A 12 -2.35 -3.57 -3.74
C LEU A 12 -1.31 -3.76 -4.85
N SER A 13 -0.05 -3.88 -4.48
CA SER A 13 1.08 -4.05 -5.38
C SER A 13 1.70 -5.43 -5.22
N SER A 14 1.83 -6.16 -6.32
CA SER A 14 2.67 -7.35 -6.41
C SER A 14 4.12 -6.92 -6.58
N PRO A 15 5.01 -7.24 -5.63
CA PRO A 15 6.40 -6.80 -5.68
C PRO A 15 7.13 -7.36 -6.89
N CYS A 16 7.76 -6.48 -7.65
CA CYS A 16 8.64 -6.85 -8.75
C CYS A 16 9.61 -5.70 -9.00
N TYR A 17 10.89 -5.96 -8.83
CA TYR A 17 11.94 -4.95 -8.93
C TYR A 17 13.06 -5.45 -9.84
N LYS A 18 13.60 -4.58 -10.68
CA LYS A 18 14.69 -4.93 -11.60
C LYS A 18 16.01 -4.43 -11.03
N VAL A 19 16.88 -5.35 -10.64
CA VAL A 19 18.20 -5.08 -10.08
C VAL A 19 19.26 -5.77 -10.93
N ASN A 20 20.21 -4.99 -11.47
CA ASN A 20 21.28 -5.48 -12.33
C ASN A 20 20.74 -6.35 -13.50
N GLY A 21 19.64 -5.92 -14.11
CA GLY A 21 19.00 -6.62 -15.24
C GLY A 21 18.19 -7.86 -14.88
N LYS A 22 18.08 -8.20 -13.59
CA LYS A 22 17.31 -9.35 -13.10
C LYS A 22 16.14 -8.90 -12.25
N PHE A 23 15.01 -9.61 -12.38
CA PHE A 23 13.83 -9.37 -11.53
C PHE A 23 13.97 -10.07 -10.19
N GLN A 24 13.58 -9.37 -9.13
CA GLN A 24 13.50 -9.90 -7.78
C GLN A 24 12.28 -9.33 -7.04
N ILE A 25 11.80 -10.06 -6.04
CA ILE A 25 10.59 -9.70 -5.27
C ILE A 25 10.90 -9.16 -3.87
N GLY A 26 12.10 -9.36 -3.37
CA GLY A 26 12.50 -8.94 -2.03
C GLY A 26 13.83 -8.23 -2.02
N MET A 27 14.01 -7.36 -1.03
CA MET A 27 15.25 -6.61 -0.77
C MET A 27 15.45 -6.45 0.74
N SER A 28 16.71 -6.36 1.17
CA SER A 28 17.01 -5.87 2.51
C SER A 28 16.67 -4.38 2.63
N ASP A 29 16.59 -3.85 3.84
CA ASP A 29 16.27 -2.42 4.06
C ASP A 29 17.31 -1.50 3.38
N VAL A 30 18.59 -1.89 3.42
CA VAL A 30 19.67 -1.15 2.77
C VAL A 30 19.52 -1.16 1.24
N GLN A 31 19.22 -2.32 0.67
CA GLN A 31 18.97 -2.45 -0.78
C GLN A 31 17.74 -1.66 -1.20
N TRP A 32 16.69 -1.68 -0.40
CA TRP A 32 15.47 -0.92 -0.65
C TRP A 32 15.72 0.59 -0.68
N ALA A 33 16.43 1.10 0.32
CA ALA A 33 16.79 2.52 0.37
C ALA A 33 17.62 2.95 -0.86
N ASP A 34 18.60 2.14 -1.27
CA ASP A 34 19.40 2.39 -2.46
C ASP A 34 18.55 2.34 -3.75
N TYR A 35 17.69 1.35 -3.87
CA TYR A 35 16.79 1.19 -5.02
C TYR A 35 15.85 2.39 -5.17
N CYS A 36 15.19 2.81 -4.08
CA CYS A 36 14.32 3.99 -4.08
C CYS A 36 15.08 5.26 -4.43
N SER A 37 16.29 5.42 -3.92
CA SER A 37 17.16 6.58 -4.25
C SER A 37 17.52 6.63 -5.73
N LYS A 38 17.80 5.49 -6.35
CA LYS A 38 18.16 5.41 -7.78
C LYS A 38 16.98 5.58 -8.72
N HIS A 39 15.82 5.03 -8.37
CA HIS A 39 14.64 5.01 -9.24
C HIS A 39 13.63 6.12 -8.97
N GLY A 40 13.68 6.76 -7.80
CA GLY A 40 12.79 7.85 -7.46
C GLY A 40 11.30 7.44 -7.58
N GLU A 41 10.52 8.24 -8.27
CA GLU A 41 9.09 7.96 -8.50
C GLU A 41 8.82 6.72 -9.36
N ASP A 42 9.82 6.19 -10.06
CA ASP A 42 9.72 4.99 -10.89
C ASP A 42 10.05 3.70 -10.11
N THR A 43 10.17 3.77 -8.80
CA THR A 43 10.47 2.61 -7.93
C THR A 43 9.49 1.45 -8.15
N TYR A 44 8.23 1.73 -8.43
CA TYR A 44 7.18 0.74 -8.66
C TYR A 44 6.87 0.44 -10.13
N GLU A 45 7.73 0.85 -11.07
CA GLU A 45 7.41 0.73 -12.51
C GLU A 45 7.19 -0.72 -12.99
N TRP A 46 7.86 -1.68 -12.36
CA TRP A 46 7.74 -3.11 -12.67
C TRP A 46 6.67 -3.83 -11.86
N CYS A 47 6.18 -3.20 -10.79
CA CYS A 47 5.12 -3.77 -9.97
C CYS A 47 3.79 -3.77 -10.73
N ARG A 48 2.92 -4.72 -10.37
CA ARG A 48 1.61 -4.87 -10.99
C ARG A 48 0.51 -4.87 -9.92
N PRO A 49 -0.70 -4.48 -10.26
CA PRO A 49 -1.81 -4.55 -9.32
C PRO A 49 -2.17 -6.00 -9.02
N VAL A 50 -2.57 -6.26 -7.77
CA VAL A 50 -3.13 -7.55 -7.38
C VAL A 50 -4.62 -7.52 -7.72
N MET A 51 -4.99 -8.19 -8.81
CA MET A 51 -6.33 -8.06 -9.40
C MET A 51 -7.44 -8.52 -8.46
N GLN A 52 -7.22 -9.58 -7.68
CA GLN A 52 -8.20 -10.05 -6.72
C GLN A 52 -8.50 -9.01 -5.64
N VAL A 53 -7.48 -8.31 -5.16
CA VAL A 53 -7.64 -7.23 -4.18
C VAL A 53 -8.34 -6.03 -4.82
N LYS A 54 -7.96 -5.68 -6.04
CA LYS A 54 -8.60 -4.60 -6.80
C LYS A 54 -10.09 -4.84 -7.01
N GLU A 55 -10.46 -6.02 -7.46
CA GLU A 55 -11.87 -6.40 -7.70
C GLU A 55 -12.67 -6.40 -6.41
N TYR A 56 -12.11 -6.91 -5.32
CA TYR A 56 -12.76 -6.90 -4.01
C TYR A 56 -13.00 -5.48 -3.52
N ALA A 57 -11.98 -4.62 -3.63
CA ALA A 57 -12.09 -3.21 -3.24
C ALA A 57 -13.11 -2.45 -4.09
N MET A 58 -13.14 -2.69 -5.40
CA MET A 58 -14.15 -2.10 -6.30
C MET A 58 -15.57 -2.49 -5.90
N LYS A 59 -15.81 -3.76 -5.61
CA LYS A 59 -17.12 -4.24 -5.16
C LYS A 59 -17.53 -3.62 -3.82
N ALA A 60 -16.59 -3.48 -2.89
CA ALA A 60 -16.84 -2.81 -1.62
C ALA A 60 -17.21 -1.33 -1.83
N LYS A 61 -16.50 -0.63 -2.72
CA LYS A 61 -16.78 0.76 -3.07
C LYS A 61 -18.18 0.93 -3.68
N GLU A 62 -18.57 0.03 -4.58
CA GLU A 62 -19.90 0.03 -5.19
C GLU A 62 -21.02 -0.11 -4.15
N LYS A 63 -20.75 -0.80 -3.04
CA LYS A 63 -21.66 -0.95 -1.90
C LYS A 63 -21.60 0.22 -0.92
N GLY A 64 -20.84 1.27 -1.21
CA GLY A 64 -20.73 2.46 -0.37
C GLY A 64 -19.60 2.41 0.66
N THR A 65 -18.73 1.41 0.64
CA THR A 65 -17.56 1.36 1.52
C THR A 65 -16.55 2.45 1.13
N LYS A 66 -16.08 3.22 2.10
CA LYS A 66 -14.98 4.17 1.92
C LYS A 66 -13.65 3.44 1.87
N LEU A 67 -12.82 3.77 0.89
CA LEU A 67 -11.53 3.11 0.68
C LEU A 67 -10.38 4.07 1.00
N TYR A 68 -9.46 3.61 1.83
CA TYR A 68 -8.25 4.34 2.21
C TYR A 68 -7.02 3.47 2.00
N VAL A 69 -5.92 4.09 1.60
CA VAL A 69 -4.61 3.46 1.64
C VAL A 69 -3.93 3.82 2.97
N LEU A 70 -3.36 2.82 3.64
CA LEU A 70 -2.52 3.00 4.82
C LEU A 70 -1.23 2.23 4.62
N THR A 71 -0.14 2.93 4.35
CA THR A 71 1.13 2.34 3.96
C THR A 71 2.30 2.89 4.78
N THR A 72 3.37 2.12 4.87
CA THR A 72 4.64 2.57 5.44
C THR A 72 5.55 3.09 4.34
N SER A 73 6.07 4.29 4.51
CA SER A 73 7.04 4.91 3.61
C SER A 73 8.11 5.61 4.43
N GLY A 74 9.36 5.17 4.30
CA GLY A 74 10.48 5.74 5.04
C GLY A 74 10.93 7.11 4.51
N THR A 75 10.56 7.47 3.28
CA THR A 75 10.94 8.73 2.64
C THR A 75 9.79 9.32 1.82
N LYS A 76 9.90 10.62 1.54
CA LYS A 76 8.96 11.31 0.62
C LYS A 76 9.01 10.76 -0.80
N ILE A 77 10.18 10.31 -1.25
CA ILE A 77 10.37 9.70 -2.58
C ILE A 77 9.58 8.40 -2.68
N GLU A 78 9.65 7.55 -1.67
CA GLU A 78 8.89 6.31 -1.60
C GLU A 78 7.37 6.58 -1.61
N THR A 79 6.93 7.57 -0.85
CA THR A 79 5.51 7.99 -0.85
C THR A 79 5.07 8.46 -2.24
N ALA A 80 5.87 9.27 -2.91
CA ALA A 80 5.58 9.75 -4.26
C ALA A 80 5.52 8.60 -5.27
N ALA A 81 6.42 7.63 -5.17
CA ALA A 81 6.44 6.44 -6.01
C ALA A 81 5.17 5.58 -5.81
N LYS A 82 4.73 5.39 -4.58
CA LYS A 82 3.48 4.68 -4.26
C LYS A 82 2.26 5.41 -4.80
N ARG A 83 2.20 6.73 -4.67
CA ARG A 83 1.12 7.54 -5.26
C ARG A 83 1.06 7.40 -6.76
N ARG A 84 2.21 7.42 -7.45
CA ARG A 84 2.27 7.22 -8.90
C ARG A 84 1.77 5.84 -9.32
N PHE A 85 2.15 4.80 -8.61
CA PHE A 85 1.63 3.44 -8.82
C PHE A 85 0.10 3.38 -8.64
N LEU A 86 -0.42 3.99 -7.59
CA LEU A 86 -1.86 4.01 -7.30
C LEU A 86 -2.64 4.80 -8.37
N GLU A 87 -2.13 5.92 -8.84
CA GLU A 87 -2.74 6.67 -9.94
C GLU A 87 -2.79 5.85 -11.23
N ARG A 88 -1.74 5.08 -11.51
CA ARG A 88 -1.65 4.26 -12.72
C ARG A 88 -2.67 3.12 -12.73
N TYR A 89 -2.87 2.44 -11.62
CA TYR A 89 -3.66 1.21 -11.57
C TYR A 89 -4.95 1.31 -10.77
N TYR A 90 -5.10 2.31 -9.92
CA TYR A 90 -6.22 2.48 -8.99
C TYR A 90 -6.80 3.90 -9.03
N ALA A 91 -6.69 4.59 -10.15
CA ALA A 91 -7.16 5.97 -10.27
C ALA A 91 -8.62 6.11 -9.83
N GLY A 92 -8.89 7.09 -8.94
CA GLY A 92 -10.24 7.39 -8.47
C GLY A 92 -10.84 6.39 -7.48
N MET A 93 -10.09 5.36 -7.04
CA MET A 93 -10.62 4.34 -6.13
C MET A 93 -10.56 4.74 -4.67
N PHE A 94 -9.51 5.44 -4.24
CA PHE A 94 -9.27 5.73 -2.83
C PHE A 94 -9.72 7.15 -2.46
N ASP A 95 -10.38 7.24 -1.32
CA ASP A 95 -10.82 8.53 -0.75
C ASP A 95 -9.66 9.32 -0.17
N ASP A 96 -8.64 8.65 0.36
CA ASP A 96 -7.39 9.25 0.80
C ASP A 96 -6.26 8.22 0.94
N ILE A 97 -5.02 8.72 1.04
CA ILE A 97 -3.81 7.93 1.16
C ILE A 97 -3.01 8.43 2.36
N TYR A 98 -2.77 7.53 3.32
CA TYR A 98 -2.03 7.81 4.55
C TYR A 98 -0.71 7.06 4.54
N ALA A 99 0.39 7.78 4.62
CA ALA A 99 1.72 7.22 4.76
C ALA A 99 2.26 7.47 6.16
N VAL A 100 2.81 6.42 6.79
CA VAL A 100 3.50 6.48 8.08
C VAL A 100 4.96 6.08 7.91
N GLU A 101 5.85 6.56 8.78
CA GLU A 101 7.30 6.29 8.64
C GLU A 101 7.67 4.88 9.06
N HIS A 102 6.98 4.32 10.05
CA HIS A 102 7.27 2.99 10.61
C HIS A 102 6.00 2.14 10.66
N ASP A 103 6.17 0.83 10.52
CA ASP A 103 5.07 -0.14 10.61
C ASP A 103 4.33 -0.07 11.94
N ASP A 104 5.04 0.18 13.03
CA ASP A 104 4.45 0.31 14.36
C ASP A 104 3.47 1.49 14.47
N ASP A 105 3.64 2.51 13.63
CA ASP A 105 2.76 3.69 13.59
C ASP A 105 1.44 3.42 12.87
N LYS A 106 1.32 2.32 12.11
CA LYS A 106 0.10 1.98 11.37
C LYS A 106 -1.10 1.78 12.28
N VAL A 107 -0.93 1.08 13.39
CA VAL A 107 -2.03 0.81 14.32
C VAL A 107 -2.54 2.11 14.93
N SER A 108 -1.64 2.96 15.43
CA SER A 108 -2.04 4.23 16.03
C SER A 108 -2.64 5.19 14.99
N SER A 109 -2.10 5.23 13.77
CA SER A 109 -2.65 6.02 12.68
C SER A 109 -4.05 5.52 12.27
N PHE A 110 -4.22 4.21 12.16
CA PHE A 110 -5.51 3.58 11.89
C PHE A 110 -6.56 3.95 12.94
N LEU A 111 -6.21 3.83 14.23
CA LEU A 111 -7.12 4.15 15.32
C LEU A 111 -7.50 5.64 15.34
N LYS A 112 -6.55 6.54 15.11
CA LYS A 112 -6.79 7.99 15.01
C LYS A 112 -7.73 8.32 13.87
N LYS A 113 -7.52 7.73 12.70
CA LYS A 113 -8.38 7.95 11.52
C LYS A 113 -9.77 7.35 11.73
N GLN A 114 -9.86 6.16 12.28
CA GLN A 114 -11.13 5.55 12.65
C GLN A 114 -11.94 6.50 13.55
N GLN A 115 -11.32 7.06 14.57
CA GLN A 115 -11.95 7.99 15.49
C GLN A 115 -12.36 9.28 14.80
N SER A 116 -11.48 9.89 13.99
CA SER A 116 -11.77 11.14 13.27
C SER A 116 -12.91 11.00 12.26
N LEU A 117 -13.12 9.82 11.70
CA LEU A 117 -14.20 9.51 10.76
C LEU A 117 -15.51 9.08 11.46
N GLY A 118 -15.52 9.00 12.80
CA GLY A 118 -16.69 8.56 13.57
C GLY A 118 -17.04 7.09 13.35
N LEU A 119 -16.08 6.25 12.97
CA LEU A 119 -16.29 4.84 12.67
C LEU A 119 -16.13 3.97 13.92
N ASN A 120 -16.99 2.97 14.07
CA ASN A 120 -16.85 1.98 15.13
C ASN A 120 -16.09 0.73 14.63
N ARG A 121 -15.66 -0.13 15.56
CA ARG A 121 -14.88 -1.33 15.25
C ARG A 121 -15.56 -2.32 14.31
N ARG A 122 -16.89 -2.32 14.24
CA ARG A 122 -17.68 -3.25 13.39
C ARG A 122 -17.75 -2.81 11.93
N THR A 123 -17.47 -1.53 11.65
CA THR A 123 -17.61 -0.94 10.32
C THR A 123 -16.28 -0.68 9.63
N VAL A 124 -15.17 -1.07 10.24
CA VAL A 124 -13.82 -0.83 9.71
C VAL A 124 -13.08 -2.15 9.54
N SER A 125 -12.42 -2.31 8.42
CA SER A 125 -11.49 -3.40 8.15
C SER A 125 -10.12 -2.87 7.78
N LEU A 126 -9.08 -3.52 8.32
CA LEU A 126 -7.68 -3.28 7.95
C LEU A 126 -7.17 -4.49 7.17
N TRP A 127 -6.81 -4.26 5.93
CA TRP A 127 -6.24 -5.27 5.05
C TRP A 127 -4.74 -5.12 4.97
N ARG A 128 -4.07 -6.06 5.61
CA ARG A 128 -2.61 -6.20 5.58
C ARG A 128 -2.27 -7.66 5.34
N ILE A 129 -1.69 -7.95 4.20
CA ILE A 129 -1.02 -9.23 3.97
C ILE A 129 0.41 -9.03 4.46
N HIS A 130 0.81 -9.74 5.51
CA HIS A 130 2.19 -9.69 5.99
C HIS A 130 3.15 -10.15 4.91
N THR A 131 4.06 -9.30 4.51
CA THR A 131 5.20 -9.61 3.62
C THR A 131 6.06 -10.77 4.14
N ALA A 132 5.92 -11.18 5.39
CA ALA A 132 6.62 -12.30 5.99
C ALA A 132 6.35 -13.66 5.29
N TYR A 133 5.26 -13.78 4.54
CA TYR A 133 4.97 -15.01 3.79
C TYR A 133 5.71 -15.13 2.45
N PHE A 134 6.17 -14.03 1.88
CA PHE A 134 6.86 -14.03 0.58
C PHE A 134 8.39 -14.10 0.70
N CYS A 135 8.96 -13.90 1.88
CA CYS A 135 10.41 -13.99 2.08
C CYS A 135 10.91 -15.38 2.52
N ARG A 136 10.06 -16.40 2.56
CA ARG A 136 10.44 -17.77 2.98
C ARG A 136 10.26 -18.83 1.89
N GLN A 137 10.46 -18.47 0.64
CA GLN A 137 10.65 -19.50 -0.40
C GLN A 137 11.94 -19.27 -1.14
#